data_8e0535d0873298a70f7a7a02e4ee0e29
#
_entry.id   8e0535d0873298a70f7a7a02e4ee0e29
#
_cell.length_a   1.000
_cell.length_b   1.000
_cell.length_c   1.000
_cell.angle_alpha   90.00
_cell.angle_beta   90.00
_cell.angle_gamma   90.00
#
_symmetry.space_group_name_H-M   'P 1'
#
loop_
_entity.id
_entity.type
_entity.pdbx_description
1 polymer ?
#
loop_
_entity_poly.entity_id
_entity_poly.type
_entity_poly.pdbx_seq_one_letter_code
_entity_poly.pdbx_strand_id
1 'polypeptide(L)'
;VKDAICDLRYLLERGYRRSTAVKVVGDRYRLTKEERNLLLRCVYPRAEAEMHRRKLLTAEEISGQSLAIDGYNVLITVESWLRGKAVIACDDGFVRDVSGVYGKHKFTRGITDVAIDRIFRALSELSPVIVIFIFDSMVSFSGRLCAYINAKAEDFGMSVEARTSRSPDAELLTSGASVVCTSDMAVIARASRVFDLAGYVIPAEQLIRLPECKDLYELRF
;
A
#
# COMPACT_ATOMS: atom_id res chain seq x y z
N VAL A 1 7.16 12.29 -17.34
CA VAL A 1 6.95 11.10 -16.47
C VAL A 1 6.48 9.90 -17.28
N LYS A 2 5.55 10.05 -18.25
CA LYS A 2 5.04 8.93 -19.07
C LYS A 2 6.16 8.12 -19.73
N ASP A 3 7.06 8.78 -20.47
CA ASP A 3 8.17 8.09 -21.15
C ASP A 3 9.14 7.46 -20.15
N ALA A 4 9.35 8.10 -18.99
CA ALA A 4 10.17 7.55 -17.93
C ALA A 4 9.59 6.25 -17.35
N ILE A 5 8.25 6.15 -17.22
CA ILE A 5 7.58 4.92 -16.79
C ILE A 5 7.80 3.81 -17.82
N CYS A 6 7.67 4.12 -19.10
CA CYS A 6 7.86 3.16 -20.17
C CYS A 6 9.31 2.66 -20.26
N ASP A 7 10.28 3.58 -20.20
CA ASP A 7 11.70 3.22 -20.18
C ASP A 7 12.05 2.37 -18.96
N LEU A 8 11.47 2.68 -17.79
CA LEU A 8 11.70 1.89 -16.59
C LEU A 8 11.13 0.47 -16.75
N ARG A 9 9.87 0.32 -17.22
CA ARG A 9 9.29 -1.01 -17.50
C ARG A 9 10.19 -1.80 -18.43
N TYR A 10 10.69 -1.18 -19.52
CA TYR A 10 11.58 -1.82 -20.46
C TYR A 10 12.87 -2.34 -19.79
N LEU A 11 13.52 -1.52 -18.95
CA LEU A 11 14.73 -1.94 -18.25
C LEU A 11 14.46 -3.06 -17.23
N LEU A 12 13.34 -2.98 -16.49
CA LEU A 12 12.95 -4.01 -15.53
C LEU A 12 12.64 -5.35 -16.22
N GLU A 13 11.95 -5.34 -17.38
CA GLU A 13 11.68 -6.55 -18.18
C GLU A 13 12.97 -7.22 -18.67
N ARG A 14 14.05 -6.46 -18.84
CA ARG A 14 15.38 -6.97 -19.19
C ARG A 14 16.23 -7.39 -18.01
N GLY A 15 15.66 -7.41 -16.79
CA GLY A 15 16.33 -7.88 -15.58
C GLY A 15 17.30 -6.87 -14.96
N TYR A 16 17.23 -5.59 -15.33
CA TYR A 16 18.01 -4.57 -14.63
C TYR A 16 17.54 -4.43 -13.19
N ARG A 17 18.48 -4.27 -12.24
CA ARG A 17 18.16 -4.03 -10.85
C ARG A 17 17.34 -2.76 -10.72
N ARG A 18 16.21 -2.82 -10.00
CA ARG A 18 15.25 -1.72 -9.82
C ARG A 18 15.93 -0.40 -9.42
N SER A 19 16.80 -0.41 -8.41
CA SER A 19 17.49 0.80 -7.94
C SER A 19 18.36 1.43 -9.03
N THR A 20 19.08 0.63 -9.82
CA THR A 20 19.90 1.09 -10.93
C THR A 20 19.02 1.65 -12.05
N ALA A 21 17.98 0.94 -12.45
CA ALA A 21 17.06 1.38 -13.49
C ALA A 21 16.36 2.69 -13.13
N VAL A 22 15.85 2.82 -11.90
CA VAL A 22 15.24 4.08 -11.40
C VAL A 22 16.23 5.22 -11.41
N LYS A 23 17.50 4.99 -11.05
CA LYS A 23 18.54 6.01 -11.09
C LYS A 23 18.78 6.48 -12.53
N VAL A 24 19.03 5.55 -13.47
CA VAL A 24 19.32 5.85 -14.88
C VAL A 24 18.16 6.63 -15.52
N VAL A 25 16.93 6.14 -15.36
CA VAL A 25 15.74 6.79 -15.92
C VAL A 25 15.51 8.14 -15.24
N GLY A 26 15.62 8.18 -13.93
CA GLY A 26 15.42 9.40 -13.14
C GLY A 26 16.41 10.51 -13.52
N ASP A 27 17.68 10.17 -13.80
CA ASP A 27 18.71 11.12 -14.22
C ASP A 27 18.48 11.59 -15.66
N ARG A 28 18.14 10.67 -16.59
CA ARG A 28 17.81 10.98 -17.97
C ARG A 28 16.66 11.98 -18.08
N TYR A 29 15.59 11.78 -17.32
CA TYR A 29 14.38 12.62 -17.38
C TYR A 29 14.38 13.75 -16.35
N ARG A 30 15.46 13.92 -15.57
CA ARG A 30 15.61 14.93 -14.51
C ARG A 30 14.44 14.91 -13.53
N LEU A 31 14.01 13.70 -13.13
CA LEU A 31 12.86 13.50 -12.28
C LEU A 31 13.08 14.03 -10.87
N THR A 32 12.04 14.62 -10.30
CA THR A 32 11.97 15.00 -8.88
C THR A 32 12.04 13.78 -7.97
N LYS A 33 12.19 14.03 -6.68
CA LYS A 33 12.20 12.97 -5.67
C LYS A 33 10.88 12.19 -5.65
N GLU A 34 9.75 12.91 -5.74
CA GLU A 34 8.40 12.34 -5.77
C GLU A 34 8.19 11.46 -7.00
N GLU A 35 8.62 11.91 -8.17
CA GLU A 35 8.53 11.15 -9.41
C GLU A 35 9.42 9.90 -9.38
N ARG A 36 10.61 9.97 -8.77
CA ARG A 36 11.45 8.80 -8.55
C ARG A 36 10.81 7.81 -7.57
N ASN A 37 10.13 8.30 -6.53
CA ASN A 37 9.37 7.46 -5.60
C ASN A 37 8.21 6.76 -6.32
N LEU A 38 7.49 7.46 -7.21
CA LEU A 38 6.47 6.85 -8.07
C LEU A 38 7.06 5.70 -8.88
N LEU A 39 8.17 5.95 -9.59
CA LEU A 39 8.86 4.91 -10.36
C LEU A 39 9.25 3.70 -9.50
N LEU A 40 9.84 3.97 -8.33
CA LEU A 40 10.34 2.93 -7.44
C LEU A 40 9.21 2.05 -6.87
N ARG A 41 8.08 2.67 -6.51
CA ARG A 41 6.99 2.02 -5.76
C ARG A 41 5.87 1.47 -6.63
N CYS A 42 5.67 2.03 -7.84
CA CYS A 42 4.46 1.74 -8.61
C CYS A 42 4.73 1.03 -9.95
N VAL A 43 5.96 1.07 -10.45
CA VAL A 43 6.31 0.48 -11.77
C VAL A 43 6.96 -0.88 -11.58
N TYR A 44 6.43 -1.90 -12.26
CA TYR A 44 6.86 -3.29 -12.13
C TYR A 44 7.07 -3.95 -13.48
N PRO A 45 8.00 -4.95 -13.57
CA PRO A 45 8.01 -5.87 -14.71
C PRO A 45 6.77 -6.75 -14.63
N ARG A 46 6.28 -7.20 -15.80
CA ARG A 46 5.03 -7.97 -15.93
C ARG A 46 4.98 -9.20 -15.03
N ALA A 47 6.06 -9.97 -14.99
CA ALA A 47 6.12 -11.20 -14.18
C ALA A 47 5.97 -10.93 -12.68
N GLU A 48 6.64 -9.89 -12.14
CA GLU A 48 6.54 -9.49 -10.74
C GLU A 48 5.14 -8.94 -10.42
N ALA A 49 4.62 -8.05 -11.29
CA ALA A 49 3.28 -7.51 -11.16
C ALA A 49 2.20 -8.61 -11.15
N GLU A 50 2.33 -9.61 -12.01
CA GLU A 50 1.40 -10.73 -12.05
C GLU A 50 1.51 -11.63 -10.81
N MET A 51 2.73 -11.87 -10.33
CA MET A 51 2.95 -12.63 -9.09
C MET A 51 2.28 -11.93 -7.89
N HIS A 52 2.37 -10.60 -7.80
CA HIS A 52 1.68 -9.81 -6.76
C HIS A 52 0.16 -9.90 -6.90
N ARG A 53 -0.37 -9.70 -8.12
CA ARG A 53 -1.82 -9.77 -8.39
C ARG A 53 -2.44 -11.13 -8.05
N ARG A 54 -1.70 -12.23 -8.24
CA ARG A 54 -2.19 -13.58 -7.86
C ARG A 54 -2.40 -13.77 -6.36
N LYS A 55 -1.77 -12.93 -5.53
CA LYS A 55 -1.93 -12.96 -4.07
C LYS A 55 -3.01 -11.99 -3.58
N LEU A 56 -3.43 -11.06 -4.45
CA LEU A 56 -4.41 -10.04 -4.13
C LEU A 56 -5.81 -10.65 -4.12
N LEU A 57 -6.46 -10.55 -2.97
CA LEU A 57 -7.82 -11.04 -2.77
C LEU A 57 -8.84 -9.97 -3.16
N THR A 58 -10.03 -10.44 -3.55
CA THR A 58 -11.20 -9.58 -3.75
C THR A 58 -11.91 -9.31 -2.42
N ALA A 59 -12.82 -8.33 -2.40
CA ALA A 59 -13.59 -7.99 -1.20
C ALA A 59 -14.45 -9.16 -0.70
N GLU A 60 -15.02 -9.94 -1.61
CA GLU A 60 -15.85 -11.09 -1.31
C GLU A 60 -15.08 -12.21 -0.57
N GLU A 61 -13.78 -12.29 -0.81
CA GLU A 61 -12.91 -13.30 -0.17
C GLU A 61 -12.49 -12.91 1.26
N ILE A 62 -12.83 -11.70 1.74
CA ILE A 62 -12.44 -11.19 3.06
C ILE A 62 -13.45 -11.54 4.15
N SER A 63 -14.73 -11.73 3.80
CA SER A 63 -15.74 -12.06 4.79
C SER A 63 -15.36 -13.32 5.58
N GLY A 64 -15.43 -13.22 6.90
CA GLY A 64 -15.06 -14.34 7.80
C GLY A 64 -13.56 -14.62 7.92
N GLN A 65 -12.69 -13.80 7.32
CA GLN A 65 -11.23 -13.94 7.46
C GLN A 65 -10.69 -13.19 8.67
N SER A 66 -9.52 -13.61 9.15
CA SER A 66 -8.72 -12.84 10.12
C SER A 66 -7.72 -11.97 9.36
N LEU A 67 -7.63 -10.68 9.73
CA LEU A 67 -6.81 -9.69 9.04
C LEU A 67 -5.65 -9.21 9.92
N ALA A 68 -4.43 -9.20 9.40
CA ALA A 68 -3.32 -8.42 9.94
C ALA A 68 -3.09 -7.19 9.06
N ILE A 69 -3.25 -6.00 9.63
CA ILE A 69 -3.17 -4.73 8.91
C ILE A 69 -1.86 -4.03 9.22
N ASP A 70 -1.12 -3.70 8.17
CA ASP A 70 0.01 -2.78 8.22
C ASP A 70 -0.52 -1.36 8.48
N GLY A 71 -0.54 -0.98 9.76
CA GLY A 71 -1.27 0.18 10.23
C GLY A 71 -0.84 1.47 9.56
N TYR A 72 0.48 1.73 9.49
CA TYR A 72 0.97 2.96 8.84
C TYR A 72 0.85 2.93 7.33
N ASN A 73 1.05 1.79 6.69
CA ASN A 73 0.94 1.66 5.24
C ASN A 73 -0.48 2.01 4.77
N VAL A 74 -1.49 1.42 5.41
CA VAL A 74 -2.89 1.68 5.08
C VAL A 74 -3.29 3.11 5.48
N LEU A 75 -2.99 3.52 6.71
CA LEU A 75 -3.40 4.83 7.23
C LEU A 75 -2.82 5.99 6.41
N ILE A 76 -1.51 5.97 6.13
CA ILE A 76 -0.83 7.04 5.39
C ILE A 76 -1.37 7.14 3.96
N THR A 77 -1.69 6.01 3.32
CA THR A 77 -2.26 6.00 1.98
C THR A 77 -3.65 6.64 1.96
N VAL A 78 -4.52 6.29 2.92
CA VAL A 78 -5.85 6.90 3.05
C VAL A 78 -5.77 8.38 3.43
N GLU A 79 -4.89 8.77 4.36
CA GLU A 79 -4.67 10.18 4.69
C GLU A 79 -4.11 11.00 3.52
N SER A 80 -3.23 10.42 2.71
CA SER A 80 -2.69 11.07 1.50
C SER A 80 -3.80 11.39 0.52
N TRP A 81 -4.70 10.44 0.30
CA TRP A 81 -5.91 10.66 -0.50
C TRP A 81 -6.80 11.77 0.07
N LEU A 82 -7.13 11.72 1.38
CA LEU A 82 -7.97 12.73 2.03
C LEU A 82 -7.36 14.14 2.00
N ARG A 83 -6.04 14.25 1.89
CA ARG A 83 -5.30 15.52 1.69
C ARG A 83 -5.25 15.97 0.23
N GLY A 84 -5.90 15.28 -0.70
CA GLY A 84 -5.83 15.55 -2.14
C GLY A 84 -4.47 15.27 -2.77
N LYS A 85 -3.62 14.45 -2.13
CA LYS A 85 -2.35 14.03 -2.71
C LYS A 85 -2.55 12.88 -3.68
N ALA A 86 -1.58 12.71 -4.59
CA ALA A 86 -1.60 11.65 -5.58
C ALA A 86 -1.54 10.26 -4.91
N VAL A 87 -2.52 9.43 -5.20
CA VAL A 87 -2.55 7.99 -4.90
C VAL A 87 -2.64 7.23 -6.21
N ILE A 88 -1.79 6.25 -6.37
CA ILE A 88 -1.51 5.61 -7.66
C ILE A 88 -1.98 4.17 -7.65
N ALA A 89 -2.80 3.80 -8.63
CA ALA A 89 -3.03 2.40 -8.96
C ALA A 89 -1.79 1.87 -9.72
N CYS A 90 -1.01 1.04 -9.06
CA CYS A 90 0.28 0.56 -9.54
C CYS A 90 0.16 -0.62 -10.50
N ASP A 91 1.25 -0.96 -11.20
CA ASP A 91 1.29 -2.06 -12.18
C ASP A 91 0.90 -3.41 -11.57
N ASP A 92 1.18 -3.61 -10.30
CA ASP A 92 0.89 -4.84 -9.56
C ASP A 92 -0.52 -4.91 -8.96
N GLY A 93 -1.37 -3.92 -9.23
CA GLY A 93 -2.76 -3.85 -8.80
C GLY A 93 -2.98 -3.21 -7.42
N PHE A 94 -1.92 -2.91 -6.68
CA PHE A 94 -2.01 -2.25 -5.38
C PHE A 94 -2.07 -0.73 -5.50
N VAL A 95 -2.72 -0.09 -4.54
CA VAL A 95 -2.77 1.38 -4.44
C VAL A 95 -1.68 1.85 -3.47
N ARG A 96 -0.90 2.86 -3.90
CA ARG A 96 0.18 3.44 -3.08
C ARG A 96 0.17 4.95 -3.12
N ASP A 97 0.50 5.57 -1.99
CA ASP A 97 0.90 6.97 -1.97
C ASP A 97 2.36 7.11 -2.44
N VAL A 98 2.72 8.25 -2.98
CA VAL A 98 4.08 8.55 -3.46
C VAL A 98 4.77 9.65 -2.65
N SER A 99 4.12 10.13 -1.59
CA SER A 99 4.58 11.28 -0.81
C SER A 99 5.83 11.04 0.05
N GLY A 100 6.22 9.78 0.27
CA GLY A 100 7.41 9.43 1.06
C GLY A 100 7.33 9.83 2.55
N VAL A 101 6.14 9.92 3.13
CA VAL A 101 5.89 10.38 4.50
C VAL A 101 6.18 9.31 5.56
N TYR A 102 6.38 8.05 5.14
CA TYR A 102 6.67 6.95 6.06
C TYR A 102 7.83 7.30 7.04
N GLY A 103 7.64 7.04 8.31
CA GLY A 103 8.59 7.40 9.39
C GLY A 103 8.49 8.84 9.89
N LYS A 104 7.74 9.71 9.21
CA LYS A 104 7.47 11.10 9.62
C LYS A 104 5.99 11.35 9.90
N HIS A 105 5.22 10.27 10.03
CA HIS A 105 3.78 10.40 10.32
C HIS A 105 3.57 11.15 11.63
N LYS A 106 2.73 12.17 11.58
CA LYS A 106 2.27 12.89 12.77
C LYS A 106 0.77 12.66 12.90
N PHE A 107 0.37 12.07 14.02
CA PHE A 107 -1.04 12.01 14.39
C PHE A 107 -1.62 13.44 14.38
N THR A 108 -2.49 13.70 13.44
CA THR A 108 -3.15 15.01 13.28
C THR A 108 -4.65 14.79 13.48
N ARG A 109 -5.19 15.24 14.60
CA ARG A 109 -6.65 15.26 14.82
C ARG A 109 -7.34 15.84 13.58
N GLY A 110 -8.47 15.28 13.21
CA GLY A 110 -9.24 15.63 12.03
C GLY A 110 -9.00 14.67 10.86
N ILE A 111 -7.88 14.76 10.14
CA ILE A 111 -7.66 13.88 8.97
C ILE A 111 -7.43 12.44 9.39
N THR A 112 -6.63 12.20 10.43
CA THR A 112 -6.43 10.85 10.96
C THR A 112 -7.73 10.24 11.46
N ASP A 113 -8.56 11.03 12.15
CA ASP A 113 -9.87 10.58 12.64
C ASP A 113 -10.78 10.17 11.48
N VAL A 114 -10.85 11.00 10.43
CA VAL A 114 -11.63 10.70 9.21
C VAL A 114 -11.08 9.47 8.49
N ALA A 115 -9.76 9.33 8.39
CA ALA A 115 -9.13 8.17 7.76
C ALA A 115 -9.49 6.87 8.51
N ILE A 116 -9.38 6.89 9.84
CA ILE A 116 -9.75 5.74 10.68
C ILE A 116 -11.23 5.41 10.54
N ASP A 117 -12.13 6.41 10.58
CA ASP A 117 -13.57 6.19 10.34
C ASP A 117 -13.85 5.53 8.98
N ARG A 118 -13.16 5.95 7.92
CA ARG A 118 -13.28 5.34 6.59
C ARG A 118 -12.80 3.90 6.58
N ILE A 119 -11.66 3.62 7.23
CA ILE A 119 -11.11 2.27 7.34
C ILE A 119 -12.09 1.37 8.12
N PHE A 120 -12.63 1.82 9.26
CA PHE A 120 -13.59 1.03 10.05
C PHE A 120 -14.90 0.76 9.31
N ARG A 121 -15.42 1.73 8.54
CA ARG A 121 -16.60 1.50 7.68
C ARG A 121 -16.32 0.42 6.64
N ALA A 122 -15.17 0.49 5.96
CA ALA A 122 -14.77 -0.53 5.01
C ALA A 122 -14.61 -1.92 5.67
N LEU A 123 -14.03 -1.99 6.87
CA LEU A 123 -13.92 -3.23 7.63
C LEU A 123 -15.30 -3.77 8.04
N SER A 124 -16.26 -2.90 8.41
CA SER A 124 -17.63 -3.32 8.70
C SER A 124 -18.31 -3.93 7.49
N GLU A 125 -18.12 -3.36 6.30
CA GLU A 125 -18.65 -3.89 5.03
C GLU A 125 -18.00 -5.24 4.67
N LEU A 126 -16.69 -5.37 4.87
CA LEU A 126 -15.92 -6.58 4.59
C LEU A 126 -16.19 -7.73 5.58
N SER A 127 -16.70 -7.43 6.77
CA SER A 127 -17.10 -8.39 7.81
C SER A 127 -16.02 -9.43 8.17
N PRO A 128 -14.76 -9.03 8.49
CA PRO A 128 -13.76 -9.97 9.01
C PRO A 128 -14.13 -10.47 10.41
N VAL A 129 -13.60 -11.65 10.81
CA VAL A 129 -13.83 -12.21 12.15
C VAL A 129 -13.01 -11.48 13.21
N ILE A 130 -11.75 -11.19 12.90
CA ILE A 130 -10.82 -10.48 13.79
C ILE A 130 -9.87 -9.61 12.97
N VAL A 131 -9.52 -8.46 13.51
CA VAL A 131 -8.61 -7.50 12.88
C VAL A 131 -7.48 -7.16 13.84
N ILE A 132 -6.24 -7.26 13.37
CA ILE A 132 -5.04 -6.92 14.12
C ILE A 132 -4.32 -5.79 13.38
N PHE A 133 -4.31 -4.58 13.95
CA PHE A 133 -3.47 -3.49 13.45
C PHE A 133 -2.08 -3.56 14.07
N ILE A 134 -1.04 -3.56 13.24
CA ILE A 134 0.36 -3.57 13.66
C ILE A 134 1.00 -2.26 13.23
N PHE A 135 1.52 -1.51 14.21
CA PHE A 135 2.19 -0.24 13.99
C PHE A 135 3.67 -0.31 14.38
N ASP A 136 4.51 0.41 13.65
CA ASP A 136 5.93 0.54 13.99
C ASP A 136 6.08 1.34 15.30
N SER A 137 6.68 0.73 16.32
CA SER A 137 6.95 1.33 17.63
C SER A 137 7.97 2.46 17.58
N MET A 138 8.80 2.54 16.52
CA MET A 138 9.76 3.62 16.33
C MET A 138 9.13 4.93 15.86
N VAL A 139 7.89 4.89 15.39
CA VAL A 139 7.15 6.09 15.03
C VAL A 139 6.55 6.74 16.29
N SER A 140 6.82 8.02 16.49
CA SER A 140 6.34 8.75 17.65
C SER A 140 4.81 8.70 17.76
N PHE A 141 4.33 8.49 18.98
CA PHE A 141 2.90 8.41 19.33
C PHE A 141 2.16 7.18 18.80
N SER A 142 2.85 6.15 18.31
CA SER A 142 2.22 4.90 17.84
C SER A 142 1.35 4.24 18.92
N GLY A 143 1.78 4.23 20.19
CA GLY A 143 0.98 3.71 21.31
C GLY A 143 -0.33 4.48 21.55
N ARG A 144 -0.33 5.82 21.38
CA ARG A 144 -1.57 6.61 21.47
C ARG A 144 -2.53 6.32 20.32
N LEU A 145 -1.99 6.10 19.13
CA LEU A 145 -2.77 5.70 17.96
C LEU A 145 -3.41 4.32 18.17
N CYS A 146 -2.66 3.36 18.71
CA CYS A 146 -3.23 2.05 19.06
C CYS A 146 -4.36 2.15 20.08
N ALA A 147 -4.17 2.94 21.15
CA ALA A 147 -5.21 3.16 22.15
C ALA A 147 -6.47 3.79 21.53
N TYR A 148 -6.29 4.75 20.62
CA TYR A 148 -7.41 5.39 19.92
C TYR A 148 -8.15 4.39 19.02
N ILE A 149 -7.45 3.55 18.25
CA ILE A 149 -8.05 2.54 17.37
C ILE A 149 -8.80 1.49 18.21
N ASN A 150 -8.23 1.02 19.33
CA ASN A 150 -8.89 0.05 20.21
C ASN A 150 -10.18 0.62 20.81
N ALA A 151 -10.17 1.87 21.27
CA ALA A 151 -11.38 2.53 21.75
C ALA A 151 -12.43 2.71 20.64
N LYS A 152 -11.99 3.07 19.43
CA LYS A 152 -12.88 3.23 18.28
C LYS A 152 -13.54 1.91 17.84
N ALA A 153 -12.86 0.78 18.02
CA ALA A 153 -13.40 -0.55 17.71
C ALA A 153 -14.68 -0.87 18.49
N GLU A 154 -14.78 -0.38 19.73
CA GLU A 154 -15.97 -0.56 20.56
C GLU A 154 -17.21 0.12 19.94
N ASP A 155 -17.03 1.32 19.34
CA ASP A 155 -18.11 2.04 18.65
C ASP A 155 -18.67 1.26 17.45
N PHE A 156 -17.85 0.42 16.82
CA PHE A 156 -18.22 -0.39 15.67
C PHE A 156 -18.62 -1.83 16.03
N GLY A 157 -18.48 -2.23 17.30
CA GLY A 157 -18.78 -3.59 17.75
C GLY A 157 -17.91 -4.65 17.09
N MET A 158 -16.67 -4.31 16.70
CA MET A 158 -15.75 -5.17 15.99
C MET A 158 -14.68 -5.76 16.91
N SER A 159 -14.26 -7.01 16.62
CA SER A 159 -13.12 -7.62 17.28
C SER A 159 -11.82 -7.10 16.66
N VAL A 160 -11.27 -6.03 17.26
CA VAL A 160 -10.06 -5.34 16.79
C VAL A 160 -9.03 -5.28 17.89
N GLU A 161 -7.77 -5.56 17.57
CA GLU A 161 -6.60 -5.32 18.41
C GLU A 161 -5.62 -4.43 17.65
N ALA A 162 -5.28 -3.27 18.20
CA ALA A 162 -4.18 -2.44 17.69
C ALA A 162 -3.02 -2.47 18.66
N ARG A 163 -1.82 -2.77 18.14
CA ARG A 163 -0.60 -2.86 18.92
C ARG A 163 0.62 -2.35 18.17
N THR A 164 1.69 -2.06 18.93
CA THR A 164 2.96 -1.64 18.36
C THR A 164 3.95 -2.80 18.28
N SER A 165 4.84 -2.77 17.26
CA SER A 165 5.90 -3.76 17.07
C SER A 165 7.23 -3.09 16.74
N ARG A 166 8.33 -3.69 17.14
CA ARG A 166 9.68 -3.30 16.71
C ARG A 166 10.06 -3.86 15.34
N SER A 167 9.30 -4.87 14.88
CA SER A 167 9.51 -5.54 13.60
C SER A 167 8.14 -5.78 12.93
N PRO A 168 7.44 -4.72 12.51
CA PRO A 168 6.06 -4.83 12.02
C PRO A 168 5.93 -5.77 10.83
N ASP A 169 6.86 -5.75 9.86
CA ASP A 169 6.83 -6.63 8.70
C ASP A 169 6.91 -8.11 9.08
N ALA A 170 7.77 -8.45 10.05
CA ALA A 170 7.89 -9.83 10.53
C ALA A 170 6.61 -10.24 11.27
N GLU A 171 6.07 -9.36 12.09
CA GLU A 171 4.87 -9.64 12.88
C GLU A 171 3.62 -9.75 11.99
N LEU A 172 3.47 -8.95 10.94
CA LEU A 172 2.42 -9.10 9.94
C LEU A 172 2.39 -10.53 9.37
N LEU A 173 3.57 -11.09 9.06
CA LEU A 173 3.70 -12.41 8.46
C LEU A 173 3.57 -13.57 9.46
N THR A 174 3.73 -13.32 10.76
CA THR A 174 3.70 -14.34 11.83
C THR A 174 2.53 -14.16 12.80
N SER A 175 1.64 -13.21 12.56
CA SER A 175 0.49 -12.88 13.42
C SER A 175 -0.54 -14.01 13.55
N GLY A 176 -0.51 -15.00 12.67
CA GLY A 176 -1.52 -16.05 12.57
C GLY A 176 -2.80 -15.62 11.82
N ALA A 177 -2.87 -14.37 11.35
CA ALA A 177 -3.97 -13.93 10.51
C ALA A 177 -3.92 -14.61 9.13
N SER A 178 -5.10 -14.89 8.57
CA SER A 178 -5.21 -15.56 7.26
C SER A 178 -4.91 -14.66 6.07
N VAL A 179 -5.02 -13.33 6.26
CA VAL A 179 -4.79 -12.32 5.22
C VAL A 179 -3.99 -11.16 5.78
N VAL A 180 -3.02 -10.66 5.02
CA VAL A 180 -2.25 -9.46 5.34
C VAL A 180 -2.76 -8.28 4.51
N CYS A 181 -3.10 -7.16 5.16
CA CYS A 181 -3.51 -5.93 4.49
C CYS A 181 -2.33 -4.95 4.42
N THR A 182 -1.70 -4.85 3.27
CA THR A 182 -0.56 -3.97 3.01
C THR A 182 -0.38 -3.74 1.51
N SER A 183 0.31 -2.67 1.14
CA SER A 183 0.85 -2.43 -0.20
C SER A 183 2.38 -2.41 -0.23
N ASP A 184 3.05 -2.78 0.88
CA ASP A 184 4.51 -2.87 0.93
C ASP A 184 5.04 -4.06 0.13
N MET A 185 6.00 -3.79 -0.77
CA MET A 185 6.57 -4.79 -1.68
C MET A 185 7.25 -5.95 -0.96
N ALA A 186 7.98 -5.65 0.12
CA ALA A 186 8.76 -6.67 0.84
C ALA A 186 7.83 -7.61 1.61
N VAL A 187 6.72 -7.10 2.13
CA VAL A 187 5.69 -7.91 2.79
C VAL A 187 4.89 -8.71 1.76
N ILE A 188 4.43 -8.09 0.65
CA ILE A 188 3.72 -8.77 -0.44
C ILE A 188 4.54 -9.93 -1.01
N ALA A 189 5.84 -9.73 -1.22
CA ALA A 189 6.71 -10.79 -1.74
C ALA A 189 6.69 -12.06 -0.89
N ARG A 190 6.54 -11.92 0.43
CA ARG A 190 6.60 -13.00 1.43
C ARG A 190 5.24 -13.53 1.87
N ALA A 191 4.20 -12.71 1.84
CA ALA A 191 2.84 -13.12 2.17
C ALA A 191 2.26 -14.04 1.10
N SER A 192 1.33 -14.92 1.49
CA SER A 192 0.61 -15.81 0.57
C SER A 192 -0.72 -15.21 0.11
N ARG A 193 -1.41 -14.47 0.96
CA ARG A 193 -2.72 -13.85 0.72
C ARG A 193 -2.69 -12.40 1.20
N VAL A 194 -2.96 -11.49 0.32
CA VAL A 194 -2.88 -10.05 0.59
C VAL A 194 -4.17 -9.36 0.16
N PHE A 195 -4.58 -8.36 0.91
CA PHE A 195 -5.70 -7.50 0.54
C PHE A 195 -5.27 -6.04 0.54
N ASP A 196 -5.65 -5.30 -0.49
CA ASP A 196 -5.39 -3.85 -0.57
C ASP A 196 -6.52 -3.07 0.10
N LEU A 197 -6.48 -3.00 1.43
CA LEU A 197 -7.49 -2.29 2.21
C LEU A 197 -7.51 -0.79 1.87
N ALA A 198 -6.36 -0.16 1.64
CA ALA A 198 -6.32 1.25 1.25
C ALA A 198 -6.97 1.47 -0.13
N GLY A 199 -6.68 0.59 -1.09
CA GLY A 199 -7.30 0.61 -2.41
C GLY A 199 -8.80 0.33 -2.38
N TYR A 200 -9.29 -0.45 -1.42
CA TYR A 200 -10.71 -0.66 -1.21
C TYR A 200 -11.43 0.57 -0.61
N VAL A 201 -10.77 1.26 0.33
CA VAL A 201 -11.30 2.49 0.97
C VAL A 201 -11.40 3.66 0.00
N ILE A 202 -10.46 3.75 -0.95
CA ILE A 202 -10.34 4.90 -1.86
C ILE A 202 -11.15 4.64 -3.13
N PRO A 203 -12.09 5.54 -3.52
CA PRO A 203 -12.87 5.37 -4.74
C PRO A 203 -11.99 5.22 -5.98
N ALA A 204 -12.28 4.22 -6.80
CA ALA A 204 -11.44 3.87 -7.96
C ALA A 204 -11.29 5.00 -8.99
N GLU A 205 -12.29 5.88 -9.11
CA GLU A 205 -12.28 7.07 -9.97
C GLU A 205 -11.36 8.19 -9.47
N GLN A 206 -10.91 8.11 -8.22
CA GLN A 206 -9.98 9.07 -7.62
C GLN A 206 -8.52 8.61 -7.65
N LEU A 207 -8.30 7.38 -8.15
CA LEU A 207 -6.95 6.84 -8.32
C LEU A 207 -6.33 7.32 -9.64
N ILE A 208 -5.06 7.73 -9.56
CA ILE A 208 -4.27 8.00 -10.75
C ILE A 208 -3.76 6.67 -11.30
N ARG A 209 -4.08 6.37 -12.57
CA ARG A 209 -3.60 5.18 -13.25
C ARG A 209 -2.29 5.47 -13.98
N LEU A 210 -1.38 4.50 -13.94
CA LEU A 210 -0.15 4.59 -14.73
C LEU A 210 -0.49 4.50 -16.23
N PRO A 211 0.25 5.24 -17.08
CA PRO A 211 0.02 5.21 -18.51
C PRO A 211 0.32 3.83 -19.10
N GLU A 212 -0.48 3.41 -20.07
CA GLU A 212 -0.13 2.30 -20.93
C GLU A 212 1.06 2.70 -21.82
N CYS A 213 2.03 1.81 -21.93
CA CYS A 213 3.11 1.97 -22.88
C CYS A 213 2.74 1.20 -24.15
N LYS A 214 2.68 1.89 -25.28
CA LYS A 214 2.61 1.22 -26.58
C LYS A 214 3.80 0.30 -26.68
N ASP A 215 3.59 -0.89 -27.22
CA ASP A 215 4.59 -1.96 -27.28
C ASP A 215 5.93 -1.45 -27.84
N LEU A 216 6.86 -1.13 -26.94
CA LEU A 216 8.26 -0.91 -27.27
C LEU A 216 8.94 -2.18 -27.81
N TYR A 217 8.17 -3.27 -27.87
CA TYR A 217 8.60 -4.60 -28.27
C TYR A 217 8.44 -4.89 -29.77
N GLU A 218 7.79 -4.00 -30.54
CA GLU A 218 7.65 -4.16 -32.00
C GLU A 218 8.81 -3.58 -32.82
N LEU A 219 9.99 -3.42 -32.26
CA LEU A 219 11.18 -3.31 -33.09
C LEU A 219 11.50 -4.70 -33.62
N ARG A 220 10.78 -5.08 -34.67
CA ARG A 220 11.22 -6.16 -35.61
C ARG A 220 12.47 -5.62 -36.31
N PHE A 221 13.61 -6.23 -36.02
CA PHE A 221 14.79 -6.14 -36.87
C PHE A 221 14.56 -6.96 -38.16
#